data_9c62fe9f225573be1262784d7b4d68af
#
_entry.id   9c62fe9f225573be1262784d7b4d68af
#
_cell.length_a   1.000
_cell.length_b   1.000
_cell.length_c   1.000
_cell.angle_alpha   90.00
_cell.angle_beta   90.00
_cell.angle_gamma   90.00
#
_symmetry.space_group_name_H-M   'P 1'
#
loop_
_entity.id
_entity.type
_entity.pdbx_description
1 polymer ?
#
loop_
_entity_poly.entity_id
_entity_poly.type
_entity_poly.pdbx_seq_one_letter_code
_entity_poly.pdbx_strand_id
1 'polypeptide(L)'
;MLLATGEALRGERVLLVDLDQQGDASYSLVSDYDPSKTSYELLTSESVQVPAVATPVSGYLNLDLVPASLTLERVEVELAGVLDAQFILSDKLEAVKDDYDLIVIDTPPSLNVIVSNALTAADKLIIPVQADIYSFKGMATLAQRVKAIQRRSNPRLSICGIVLNRYNPRTNLSKAITEALNEVAEQFNTKVYRSTLRDATAVREAQNAKQSLFEYAAKGAKVTEDAKALLNEIEEDLKNG
;
A
#
# COMPACT_ATOMS: atom_id res chain seq x y z
N MET A 1 -5.26 -1.27 0.15
CA MET A 1 -6.74 -1.35 0.12
C MET A 1 -7.42 -0.70 1.33
N LEU A 2 -7.22 -1.15 2.60
CA LEU A 2 -7.91 -0.60 3.79
C LEU A 2 -7.79 0.93 3.93
N LEU A 3 -6.57 1.48 3.78
CA LEU A 3 -6.32 2.92 3.85
C LEU A 3 -7.11 3.67 2.77
N ALA A 4 -7.02 3.23 1.51
CA ALA A 4 -7.69 3.90 0.39
C ALA A 4 -9.22 3.93 0.57
N THR A 5 -9.85 2.79 0.89
CA THR A 5 -11.30 2.73 1.10
C THR A 5 -11.73 3.50 2.35
N GLY A 6 -10.91 3.51 3.40
CA GLY A 6 -11.20 4.25 4.62
C GLY A 6 -11.17 5.77 4.44
N GLU A 7 -10.18 6.29 3.73
CA GLU A 7 -10.06 7.73 3.47
C GLU A 7 -11.10 8.20 2.44
N ALA A 8 -11.41 7.39 1.43
CA ALA A 8 -12.51 7.68 0.51
C ALA A 8 -13.86 7.77 1.24
N LEU A 9 -14.13 6.92 2.23
CA LEU A 9 -15.34 7.01 3.07
C LEU A 9 -15.37 8.25 3.99
N ARG A 10 -14.22 8.88 4.22
CA ARG A 10 -14.10 10.16 4.94
C ARG A 10 -14.29 11.37 4.04
N GLY A 11 -14.38 11.16 2.74
CA GLY A 11 -14.63 12.20 1.74
C GLY A 11 -13.40 12.64 0.94
N GLU A 12 -12.23 12.07 1.23
CA GLU A 12 -11.00 12.36 0.49
C GLU A 12 -11.06 11.78 -0.93
N ARG A 13 -10.53 12.52 -1.91
CA ARG A 13 -10.33 12.02 -3.28
C ARG A 13 -9.09 11.12 -3.29
N VAL A 14 -9.30 9.84 -3.53
CA VAL A 14 -8.25 8.83 -3.38
C VAL A 14 -7.97 8.13 -4.70
N LEU A 15 -6.69 8.01 -5.06
CA LEU A 15 -6.21 7.10 -6.08
C LEU A 15 -5.52 5.92 -5.40
N LEU A 16 -5.97 4.71 -5.71
CA LEU A 16 -5.26 3.48 -5.36
C LEU A 16 -4.53 2.95 -6.59
N VAL A 17 -3.21 2.78 -6.49
CA VAL A 17 -2.40 2.17 -7.55
C VAL A 17 -1.97 0.78 -7.10
N ASP A 18 -2.50 -0.26 -7.72
CA ASP A 18 -2.17 -1.65 -7.41
C ASP A 18 -0.99 -2.09 -8.30
N LEU A 19 0.16 -2.32 -7.68
CA LEU A 19 1.40 -2.76 -8.34
C LEU A 19 1.74 -4.23 -8.04
N ASP A 20 0.90 -4.94 -7.29
CA ASP A 20 1.10 -6.36 -7.06
C ASP A 20 0.46 -7.19 -8.19
N GLN A 21 1.26 -8.03 -8.86
CA GLN A 21 0.78 -8.94 -9.90
C GLN A 21 -0.34 -9.88 -9.41
N GLN A 22 -0.44 -10.13 -8.10
CA GLN A 22 -1.54 -10.92 -7.54
C GLN A 22 -2.87 -10.18 -7.65
N GLY A 23 -2.84 -8.83 -7.67
CA GLY A 23 -3.99 -7.98 -7.91
C GLY A 23 -5.08 -8.11 -6.85
N ASP A 24 -4.73 -8.43 -5.61
CA ASP A 24 -5.71 -8.66 -4.54
C ASP A 24 -6.57 -7.41 -4.27
N ALA A 25 -5.99 -6.22 -4.34
CA ALA A 25 -6.73 -4.96 -4.21
C ALA A 25 -7.65 -4.73 -5.42
N SER A 26 -7.15 -4.97 -6.61
CA SER A 26 -7.91 -4.87 -7.87
C SER A 26 -9.10 -5.83 -7.87
N TYR A 27 -8.86 -7.11 -7.56
CA TYR A 27 -9.91 -8.13 -7.50
C TYR A 27 -11.00 -7.79 -6.47
N SER A 28 -10.60 -7.22 -5.33
CA SER A 28 -11.52 -6.92 -4.23
C SER A 28 -12.39 -5.69 -4.47
N LEU A 29 -11.96 -4.75 -5.32
CA LEU A 29 -12.62 -3.46 -5.48
C LEU A 29 -13.30 -3.28 -6.84
N VAL A 30 -12.79 -3.91 -7.89
CA VAL A 30 -13.35 -3.77 -9.24
C VAL A 30 -13.72 -5.14 -9.79
N SER A 31 -14.98 -5.27 -10.24
CA SER A 31 -15.49 -6.55 -10.76
C SER A 31 -15.06 -6.80 -12.20
N ASP A 32 -14.89 -5.73 -12.96
CA ASP A 32 -14.54 -5.78 -14.38
C ASP A 32 -13.74 -4.52 -14.75
N TYR A 33 -12.63 -4.69 -15.42
CA TYR A 33 -11.82 -3.60 -15.96
C TYR A 33 -11.15 -4.05 -17.26
N ASP A 34 -10.79 -3.10 -18.10
CA ASP A 34 -10.10 -3.35 -19.36
C ASP A 34 -8.69 -3.87 -19.08
N PRO A 35 -8.34 -5.12 -19.45
CA PRO A 35 -7.02 -5.68 -19.20
C PRO A 35 -5.87 -4.98 -19.95
N SER A 36 -6.18 -4.05 -20.87
CA SER A 36 -5.20 -3.17 -21.53
C SER A 36 -5.04 -1.82 -20.82
N LYS A 37 -5.70 -1.62 -19.67
CA LYS A 37 -5.68 -0.39 -18.86
C LYS A 37 -5.30 -0.69 -17.42
N THR A 38 -4.05 -1.08 -17.22
CA THR A 38 -3.56 -1.51 -15.93
C THR A 38 -2.26 -0.80 -15.53
N SER A 39 -1.79 -1.04 -14.34
CA SER A 39 -0.51 -0.53 -13.87
C SER A 39 0.69 -1.05 -14.69
N TYR A 40 0.52 -2.15 -15.42
CA TYR A 40 1.54 -2.61 -16.36
C TYR A 40 1.71 -1.62 -17.52
N GLU A 41 0.62 -1.21 -18.19
CA GLU A 41 0.68 -0.22 -19.25
C GLU A 41 1.16 1.15 -18.75
N LEU A 42 0.77 1.51 -17.51
CA LEU A 42 1.25 2.74 -16.88
C LEU A 42 2.78 2.75 -16.72
N LEU A 43 3.39 1.62 -16.35
CA LEU A 43 4.83 1.51 -16.12
C LEU A 43 5.65 1.27 -17.39
N THR A 44 5.06 0.65 -18.43
CA THR A 44 5.82 0.22 -19.63
C THR A 44 5.59 1.08 -20.86
N SER A 45 4.53 1.89 -20.88
CA SER A 45 4.24 2.77 -22.00
C SER A 45 4.44 4.25 -21.64
N GLU A 46 5.30 4.93 -22.36
CA GLU A 46 5.56 6.36 -22.17
C GLU A 46 4.31 7.22 -22.38
N SER A 47 3.48 6.87 -23.37
CA SER A 47 2.27 7.62 -23.74
C SER A 47 1.10 7.42 -22.79
N VAL A 48 1.06 6.35 -22.01
CA VAL A 48 -0.04 6.05 -21.09
C VAL A 48 0.09 6.91 -19.83
N GLN A 49 -0.98 7.61 -19.47
CA GLN A 49 -1.07 8.44 -18.28
C GLN A 49 -2.14 7.89 -17.33
N VAL A 50 -2.10 8.28 -16.05
CA VAL A 50 -3.04 7.81 -15.00
C VAL A 50 -4.50 7.90 -15.43
N PRO A 51 -5.03 9.01 -16.00
CA PRO A 51 -6.44 9.09 -16.39
C PRO A 51 -6.88 8.08 -17.46
N ALA A 52 -5.93 7.53 -18.22
CA ALA A 52 -6.23 6.54 -19.26
C ALA A 52 -6.44 5.12 -18.69
N VAL A 53 -5.91 4.86 -17.49
CA VAL A 53 -5.92 3.54 -16.84
C VAL A 53 -6.65 3.53 -15.50
N ALA A 54 -6.93 4.68 -14.91
CA ALA A 54 -7.71 4.78 -13.69
C ALA A 54 -9.18 4.39 -13.93
N THR A 55 -9.71 3.55 -13.06
CA THR A 55 -11.08 3.04 -13.10
C THR A 55 -11.81 3.44 -11.82
N PRO A 56 -12.97 4.13 -11.90
CA PRO A 56 -13.77 4.45 -10.72
C PRO A 56 -14.21 3.18 -9.98
N VAL A 57 -14.09 3.18 -8.65
CA VAL A 57 -14.49 2.06 -7.81
C VAL A 57 -15.98 2.17 -7.48
N SER A 58 -16.76 1.16 -7.85
CA SER A 58 -18.20 1.13 -7.59
C SER A 58 -18.48 1.20 -6.08
N GLY A 59 -19.49 1.99 -5.69
CA GLY A 59 -19.82 2.23 -4.28
C GLY A 59 -19.05 3.38 -3.61
N TYR A 60 -18.03 3.96 -4.28
CA TYR A 60 -17.29 5.13 -3.83
C TYR A 60 -17.40 6.26 -4.84
N LEU A 61 -17.69 7.47 -4.37
CA LEU A 61 -17.80 8.64 -5.27
C LEU A 61 -16.44 9.27 -5.61
N ASN A 62 -15.43 8.94 -4.84
CA ASN A 62 -14.13 9.62 -4.82
C ASN A 62 -12.95 8.66 -4.66
N LEU A 63 -13.12 7.43 -5.12
CA LEU A 63 -12.05 6.42 -5.17
C LEU A 63 -11.88 5.93 -6.60
N ASP A 64 -10.69 6.15 -7.13
CA ASP A 64 -10.23 5.56 -8.38
C ASP A 64 -9.16 4.50 -8.11
N LEU A 65 -9.10 3.50 -8.98
CA LEU A 65 -8.12 2.43 -8.93
C LEU A 65 -7.40 2.33 -10.27
N VAL A 66 -6.07 2.31 -10.24
CA VAL A 66 -5.26 1.77 -11.34
C VAL A 66 -5.08 0.28 -11.07
N PRO A 67 -5.75 -0.61 -11.82
CA PRO A 67 -5.75 -2.03 -11.50
C PRO A 67 -4.44 -2.70 -11.90
N ALA A 68 -4.08 -3.75 -11.17
CA ALA A 68 -2.97 -4.63 -11.49
C ALA A 68 -3.35 -5.68 -12.55
N SER A 69 -2.33 -6.27 -13.15
CA SER A 69 -2.49 -7.47 -13.98
C SER A 69 -1.33 -8.44 -13.78
N LEU A 70 -1.54 -9.69 -14.15
CA LEU A 70 -0.48 -10.72 -14.14
C LEU A 70 0.73 -10.33 -15.00
N THR A 71 0.53 -9.49 -16.03
CA THR A 71 1.62 -9.01 -16.90
C THR A 71 2.66 -8.16 -16.17
N LEU A 72 2.38 -7.67 -14.96
CA LEU A 72 3.36 -6.99 -14.11
C LEU A 72 4.61 -7.84 -13.82
N GLU A 73 4.53 -9.17 -13.91
CA GLU A 73 5.70 -10.06 -13.81
C GLU A 73 6.79 -9.74 -14.85
N ARG A 74 6.41 -9.14 -15.99
CA ARG A 74 7.30 -8.82 -17.10
C ARG A 74 8.00 -7.47 -16.95
N VAL A 75 7.51 -6.59 -16.08
CA VAL A 75 8.00 -5.21 -15.93
C VAL A 75 9.50 -5.18 -15.61
N GLU A 76 9.99 -6.10 -14.79
CA GLU A 76 11.42 -6.15 -14.44
C GLU A 76 12.30 -6.42 -15.68
N VAL A 77 11.86 -7.27 -16.59
CA VAL A 77 12.57 -7.58 -17.83
C VAL A 77 12.46 -6.43 -18.83
N GLU A 78 11.27 -5.84 -18.96
CA GLU A 78 11.02 -4.77 -19.92
C GLU A 78 11.71 -3.46 -19.55
N LEU A 79 11.81 -3.17 -18.25
CA LEU A 79 12.52 -2.00 -17.74
C LEU A 79 14.02 -2.25 -17.54
N ALA A 80 14.51 -3.47 -17.80
CA ALA A 80 15.94 -3.77 -17.73
C ALA A 80 16.71 -2.94 -18.79
N GLY A 81 17.60 -2.09 -18.31
CA GLY A 81 18.38 -1.21 -19.19
C GLY A 81 17.70 0.10 -19.59
N VAL A 82 16.45 0.34 -19.16
CA VAL A 82 15.81 1.65 -19.29
C VAL A 82 16.47 2.61 -18.31
N LEU A 83 16.98 3.72 -18.83
CA LEU A 83 17.58 4.76 -17.99
C LEU A 83 16.49 5.37 -17.08
N ASP A 84 16.87 5.56 -15.82
CA ASP A 84 15.96 6.19 -14.84
C ASP A 84 14.60 5.48 -14.63
N ALA A 85 14.54 4.17 -14.93
CA ALA A 85 13.32 3.36 -14.80
C ALA A 85 12.61 3.49 -13.43
N GLN A 86 13.34 3.82 -12.37
CA GLN A 86 12.77 4.00 -11.02
C GLN A 86 11.94 5.27 -10.86
N PHE A 87 11.97 6.23 -11.82
CA PHE A 87 11.23 7.48 -11.76
C PHE A 87 9.92 7.45 -12.55
N ILE A 88 9.66 6.41 -13.36
CA ILE A 88 8.51 6.34 -14.27
C ILE A 88 7.19 6.61 -13.51
N LEU A 89 6.97 5.91 -12.39
CA LEU A 89 5.74 6.10 -11.62
C LEU A 89 5.66 7.51 -11.01
N SER A 90 6.77 8.02 -10.49
CA SER A 90 6.84 9.36 -9.92
C SER A 90 6.41 10.43 -10.93
N ASP A 91 6.92 10.35 -12.17
CA ASP A 91 6.58 11.30 -13.24
C ASP A 91 5.10 11.21 -13.64
N LYS A 92 4.53 9.98 -13.68
CA LYS A 92 3.11 9.76 -13.98
C LYS A 92 2.19 10.30 -12.88
N LEU A 93 2.56 10.12 -11.61
CA LEU A 93 1.76 10.58 -10.48
C LEU A 93 1.86 12.10 -10.25
N GLU A 94 3.01 12.71 -10.57
CA GLU A 94 3.17 14.17 -10.49
C GLU A 94 2.15 14.90 -11.38
N ALA A 95 1.78 14.32 -12.53
CA ALA A 95 0.82 14.91 -13.46
C ALA A 95 -0.62 14.97 -12.91
N VAL A 96 -0.96 14.19 -11.88
CA VAL A 96 -2.32 14.08 -11.30
C VAL A 96 -2.36 14.36 -9.81
N LYS A 97 -1.27 14.82 -9.20
CA LYS A 97 -1.17 15.02 -7.75
C LYS A 97 -2.21 16.00 -7.18
N ASP A 98 -2.64 16.97 -7.98
CA ASP A 98 -3.62 17.98 -7.57
C ASP A 98 -5.08 17.50 -7.73
N ASP A 99 -5.29 16.38 -8.43
CA ASP A 99 -6.60 15.78 -8.64
C ASP A 99 -7.03 14.91 -7.44
N TYR A 100 -6.07 14.43 -6.63
CA TYR A 100 -6.29 13.54 -5.49
C TYR A 100 -5.73 14.15 -4.21
N ASP A 101 -6.45 13.92 -3.11
CA ASP A 101 -6.02 14.33 -1.77
C ASP A 101 -5.06 13.27 -1.16
N LEU A 102 -5.18 12.02 -1.61
CA LEU A 102 -4.32 10.91 -1.21
C LEU A 102 -4.09 9.93 -2.39
N ILE A 103 -2.83 9.57 -2.62
CA ILE A 103 -2.46 8.49 -3.53
C ILE A 103 -1.88 7.34 -2.70
N VAL A 104 -2.52 6.17 -2.76
CA VAL A 104 -2.08 4.95 -2.08
C VAL A 104 -1.48 3.99 -3.10
N ILE A 105 -0.25 3.55 -2.88
CA ILE A 105 0.44 2.60 -3.76
C ILE A 105 0.54 1.26 -3.04
N ASP A 106 -0.12 0.22 -3.56
CA ASP A 106 -0.04 -1.14 -3.08
C ASP A 106 1.08 -1.90 -3.82
N THR A 107 1.96 -2.59 -3.10
CA THR A 107 3.21 -3.11 -3.66
C THR A 107 3.38 -4.60 -3.41
N PRO A 108 4.05 -5.33 -4.33
CA PRO A 108 4.41 -6.72 -4.09
C PRO A 108 5.45 -6.84 -2.96
N PRO A 109 5.57 -8.03 -2.35
CA PRO A 109 6.53 -8.27 -1.27
C PRO A 109 8.00 -8.33 -1.74
N SER A 110 8.25 -8.42 -3.03
CA SER A 110 9.60 -8.51 -3.63
C SER A 110 10.20 -7.12 -3.84
N LEU A 111 11.47 -6.92 -3.46
CA LEU A 111 12.19 -5.65 -3.63
C LEU A 111 12.79 -5.50 -5.04
N ASN A 112 11.94 -5.42 -6.05
CA ASN A 112 12.28 -5.29 -7.48
C ASN A 112 12.19 -3.83 -7.98
N VAL A 113 12.21 -3.62 -9.31
CA VAL A 113 12.08 -2.30 -9.95
C VAL A 113 10.71 -1.66 -9.66
N ILE A 114 9.64 -2.46 -9.51
CA ILE A 114 8.29 -1.98 -9.20
C ILE A 114 8.28 -1.32 -7.81
N VAL A 115 8.83 -1.99 -6.79
CA VAL A 115 8.94 -1.41 -5.44
C VAL A 115 9.87 -0.19 -5.43
N SER A 116 10.91 -0.17 -6.28
CA SER A 116 11.75 1.02 -6.42
C SER A 116 10.99 2.21 -6.98
N ASN A 117 10.09 1.99 -7.96
CA ASN A 117 9.18 3.01 -8.47
C ASN A 117 8.25 3.53 -7.38
N ALA A 118 7.61 2.64 -6.64
CA ALA A 118 6.72 3.02 -5.54
C ALA A 118 7.44 3.87 -4.47
N LEU A 119 8.61 3.44 -4.01
CA LEU A 119 9.39 4.18 -3.00
C LEU A 119 9.95 5.50 -3.53
N THR A 120 10.21 5.61 -4.83
CA THR A 120 10.67 6.86 -5.46
C THR A 120 9.53 7.86 -5.57
N ALA A 121 8.31 7.40 -5.83
CA ALA A 121 7.13 8.22 -5.99
C ALA A 121 6.47 8.65 -4.64
N ALA A 122 6.66 7.86 -3.58
CA ALA A 122 5.94 8.06 -2.31
C ALA A 122 6.60 9.12 -1.42
N ASP A 123 5.80 9.88 -0.69
CA ASP A 123 6.26 10.75 0.40
C ASP A 123 6.37 9.97 1.71
N LYS A 124 5.47 9.01 1.92
CA LYS A 124 5.33 8.25 3.17
C LYS A 124 5.29 6.75 2.91
N LEU A 125 5.97 5.98 3.76
CA LEU A 125 5.95 4.52 3.74
C LEU A 125 5.29 3.99 5.01
N ILE A 126 4.29 3.13 4.86
CA ILE A 126 3.71 2.33 5.93
C ILE A 126 4.10 0.88 5.69
N ILE A 127 4.59 0.20 6.74
CA ILE A 127 5.11 -1.15 6.62
C ILE A 127 4.18 -2.13 7.35
N PRO A 128 3.32 -2.87 6.65
CA PRO A 128 2.52 -3.92 7.26
C PRO A 128 3.39 -5.15 7.56
N VAL A 129 3.33 -5.64 8.79
CA VAL A 129 4.11 -6.79 9.27
C VAL A 129 3.18 -7.77 9.98
N GLN A 130 3.33 -9.06 9.70
CA GLN A 130 2.75 -10.09 10.54
C GLN A 130 3.72 -10.40 11.70
N ALA A 131 3.16 -10.77 12.86
CA ALA A 131 3.98 -11.10 14.03
C ALA A 131 4.61 -12.50 13.87
N ASP A 132 5.48 -12.67 12.88
CA ASP A 132 6.22 -13.90 12.58
C ASP A 132 7.71 -13.62 12.28
N ILE A 133 8.53 -14.67 12.35
CA ILE A 133 9.99 -14.59 12.18
C ILE A 133 10.37 -14.22 10.72
N TYR A 134 9.58 -14.59 9.72
CA TYR A 134 9.92 -14.34 8.33
C TYR A 134 9.73 -12.86 7.98
N SER A 135 8.62 -12.28 8.44
CA SER A 135 8.36 -10.85 8.31
C SER A 135 9.48 -10.00 8.94
N PHE A 136 9.95 -10.40 10.13
CA PHE A 136 11.06 -9.70 10.80
C PHE A 136 12.37 -9.74 10.00
N LYS A 137 12.72 -10.88 9.39
CA LYS A 137 13.94 -11.00 8.56
C LYS A 137 13.92 -10.09 7.33
N GLY A 138 12.75 -9.87 6.72
CA GLY A 138 12.59 -8.99 5.57
C GLY A 138 12.84 -7.51 5.87
N MET A 139 12.65 -7.09 7.12
CA MET A 139 12.77 -5.69 7.54
C MET A 139 14.18 -5.11 7.30
N ALA A 140 15.24 -5.87 7.59
CA ALA A 140 16.61 -5.38 7.40
C ALA A 140 16.91 -5.08 5.92
N THR A 141 16.43 -5.92 5.01
CA THR A 141 16.62 -5.73 3.57
C THR A 141 15.79 -4.54 3.06
N LEU A 142 14.54 -4.42 3.52
CA LEU A 142 13.70 -3.26 3.21
C LEU A 142 14.36 -1.96 3.68
N ALA A 143 14.90 -1.93 4.88
CA ALA A 143 15.62 -0.78 5.42
C ALA A 143 16.78 -0.31 4.55
N GLN A 144 17.61 -1.25 4.12
CA GLN A 144 18.72 -0.93 3.23
C GLN A 144 18.21 -0.32 1.91
N ARG A 145 17.12 -0.86 1.38
CA ARG A 145 16.49 -0.35 0.15
C ARG A 145 15.95 1.06 0.36
N VAL A 146 15.17 1.30 1.42
CA VAL A 146 14.65 2.64 1.76
C VAL A 146 15.78 3.65 1.90
N LYS A 147 16.85 3.34 2.66
CA LYS A 147 18.01 4.21 2.80
C LYS A 147 18.69 4.50 1.46
N ALA A 148 18.76 3.54 0.55
CA ALA A 148 19.33 3.75 -0.78
C ALA A 148 18.47 4.71 -1.62
N ILE A 149 17.14 4.54 -1.59
CA ILE A 149 16.17 5.43 -2.26
C ILE A 149 16.25 6.85 -1.67
N GLN A 150 16.22 7.00 -0.34
CA GLN A 150 16.34 8.30 0.33
C GLN A 150 17.60 9.07 -0.07
N ARG A 151 18.73 8.37 -0.29
CA ARG A 151 19.98 9.03 -0.68
C ARG A 151 20.05 9.42 -2.15
N ARG A 152 19.37 8.70 -3.03
CA ARG A 152 19.60 8.80 -4.48
C ARG A 152 18.42 9.34 -5.27
N SER A 153 17.22 8.87 -4.95
CA SER A 153 16.05 9.10 -5.79
C SER A 153 14.95 9.91 -5.08
N ASN A 154 14.75 9.70 -3.79
CA ASN A 154 13.67 10.38 -3.04
C ASN A 154 14.11 10.74 -1.61
N PRO A 155 14.79 11.89 -1.41
CA PRO A 155 15.22 12.34 -0.08
C PRO A 155 14.04 12.66 0.87
N ARG A 156 12.83 12.88 0.34
CA ARG A 156 11.64 13.22 1.13
C ARG A 156 10.94 11.99 1.71
N LEU A 157 11.21 10.81 1.17
CA LEU A 157 10.58 9.58 1.66
C LEU A 157 10.81 9.41 3.16
N SER A 158 9.74 9.27 3.91
CA SER A 158 9.81 8.97 5.35
C SER A 158 8.99 7.73 5.69
N ILE A 159 9.37 7.04 6.78
CA ILE A 159 8.61 5.88 7.25
C ILE A 159 7.65 6.35 8.34
N CYS A 160 6.35 6.34 8.08
CA CYS A 160 5.31 6.71 9.04
C CYS A 160 5.26 5.75 10.22
N GLY A 161 5.28 4.45 9.92
CA GLY A 161 5.20 3.45 10.96
C GLY A 161 5.10 2.02 10.45
N ILE A 162 5.21 1.11 11.41
CA ILE A 162 5.03 -0.33 11.22
C ILE A 162 3.67 -0.73 11.75
N VAL A 163 2.85 -1.39 10.93
CA VAL A 163 1.51 -1.88 11.29
C VAL A 163 1.55 -3.37 11.56
N LEU A 164 1.16 -3.77 12.76
CA LEU A 164 0.96 -5.18 13.10
C LEU A 164 -0.37 -5.68 12.50
N ASN A 165 -0.26 -6.51 11.47
CA ASN A 165 -1.39 -7.13 10.78
C ASN A 165 -1.55 -8.59 11.22
N ARG A 166 -2.78 -9.12 11.21
CA ARG A 166 -3.13 -10.47 11.66
C ARG A 166 -2.59 -10.78 13.06
N TYR A 167 -2.65 -9.78 13.92
CA TYR A 167 -2.03 -9.80 15.25
C TYR A 167 -2.90 -10.52 16.27
N ASN A 168 -2.26 -11.38 17.07
CA ASN A 168 -2.87 -12.04 18.22
C ASN A 168 -2.06 -11.71 19.50
N PRO A 169 -2.54 -10.81 20.38
CA PRO A 169 -1.80 -10.38 21.56
C PRO A 169 -1.66 -11.46 22.65
N ARG A 170 -2.35 -12.60 22.50
CA ARG A 170 -2.37 -13.67 23.51
C ARG A 170 -1.16 -14.60 23.40
N THR A 171 -0.39 -14.56 22.33
CA THR A 171 0.76 -15.44 22.12
C THR A 171 2.06 -14.79 22.61
N ASN A 172 2.92 -15.58 23.27
CA ASN A 172 4.23 -15.11 23.69
C ASN A 172 5.12 -14.72 22.50
N LEU A 173 4.96 -15.43 21.37
CA LEU A 173 5.67 -15.10 20.13
C LEU A 173 5.32 -13.69 19.63
N SER A 174 4.02 -13.34 19.59
CA SER A 174 3.59 -12.01 19.15
C SER A 174 4.18 -10.90 20.03
N LYS A 175 4.26 -11.12 21.35
CA LYS A 175 4.86 -10.14 22.27
C LYS A 175 6.35 -9.96 22.01
N ALA A 176 7.10 -11.06 21.93
CA ALA A 176 8.54 -11.01 21.67
C ALA A 176 8.87 -10.33 20.32
N ILE A 177 8.07 -10.62 19.27
CA ILE A 177 8.23 -9.99 17.95
C ILE A 177 7.89 -8.50 18.03
N THR A 178 6.86 -8.10 18.77
CA THR A 178 6.51 -6.68 18.93
C THR A 178 7.64 -5.92 19.62
N GLU A 179 8.26 -6.48 20.65
CA GLU A 179 9.42 -5.89 21.31
C GLU A 179 10.59 -5.71 20.34
N ALA A 180 10.94 -6.75 19.59
CA ALA A 180 11.98 -6.68 18.56
C ALA A 180 11.66 -5.66 17.44
N LEU A 181 10.39 -5.52 17.06
CA LEU A 181 9.98 -4.52 16.05
C LEU A 181 10.08 -3.09 16.58
N ASN A 182 9.89 -2.85 17.87
CA ASN A 182 10.13 -1.52 18.45
C ASN A 182 11.61 -1.14 18.36
N GLU A 183 12.53 -2.06 18.64
CA GLU A 183 13.98 -1.81 18.47
C GLU A 183 14.34 -1.50 17.01
N VAL A 184 13.73 -2.22 16.08
CA VAL A 184 13.91 -1.97 14.63
C VAL A 184 13.31 -0.61 14.23
N ALA A 185 12.14 -0.26 14.74
CA ALA A 185 11.49 1.01 14.45
C ALA A 185 12.36 2.20 14.91
N GLU A 186 13.00 2.11 16.07
CA GLU A 186 13.96 3.12 16.54
C GLU A 186 15.14 3.29 15.57
N GLN A 187 15.68 2.20 15.03
CA GLN A 187 16.78 2.23 14.04
C GLN A 187 16.36 2.89 12.71
N PHE A 188 15.06 2.87 12.40
CA PHE A 188 14.47 3.50 11.22
C PHE A 188 13.93 4.91 11.47
N ASN A 189 14.10 5.42 12.69
CA ASN A 189 13.51 6.68 13.12
C ASN A 189 11.99 6.72 12.86
N THR A 190 11.33 5.63 13.23
CA THR A 190 9.86 5.46 13.09
C THR A 190 9.29 4.76 14.33
N LYS A 191 8.03 4.37 14.28
CA LYS A 191 7.29 3.72 15.37
C LYS A 191 6.58 2.46 14.92
N VAL A 192 6.23 1.60 15.86
CA VAL A 192 5.19 0.59 15.68
C VAL A 192 3.87 1.23 16.10
N TYR A 193 2.86 1.19 15.21
CA TYR A 193 1.53 1.71 15.54
C TYR A 193 0.92 0.97 16.73
N ARG A 194 0.24 1.70 17.61
CA ARG A 194 -0.45 1.12 18.77
C ARG A 194 -1.67 0.30 18.34
N SER A 195 -2.37 0.80 17.34
CA SER A 195 -3.50 0.14 16.72
C SER A 195 -3.02 -1.02 15.85
N THR A 196 -3.56 -2.21 16.08
CA THR A 196 -3.21 -3.43 15.36
C THR A 196 -4.43 -3.99 14.65
N LEU A 197 -4.23 -4.70 13.55
CA LEU A 197 -5.30 -5.41 12.86
C LEU A 197 -5.30 -6.88 13.30
N ARG A 198 -6.40 -7.31 13.93
CA ARG A 198 -6.57 -8.73 14.30
C ARG A 198 -6.76 -9.63 13.09
N ASP A 199 -6.38 -10.90 13.23
CA ASP A 199 -6.81 -11.92 12.28
C ASP A 199 -8.32 -12.15 12.44
N ALA A 200 -9.10 -11.86 11.39
CA ALA A 200 -10.54 -12.00 11.41
C ALA A 200 -11.05 -12.58 10.08
N THR A 201 -11.98 -13.51 10.18
CA THR A 201 -12.63 -14.14 9.03
C THR A 201 -13.35 -13.11 8.16
N ALA A 202 -13.93 -12.10 8.80
CA ALA A 202 -14.63 -11.01 8.11
C ALA A 202 -13.78 -10.27 7.08
N VAL A 203 -12.45 -10.21 7.26
CA VAL A 203 -11.55 -9.60 6.25
C VAL A 203 -11.52 -10.43 4.98
N ARG A 204 -11.38 -11.75 5.11
CA ARG A 204 -11.36 -12.68 3.96
C ARG A 204 -12.73 -12.77 3.29
N GLU A 205 -13.78 -12.76 4.08
CA GLU A 205 -15.15 -12.77 3.58
C GLU A 205 -15.50 -11.49 2.83
N ALA A 206 -15.07 -10.33 3.31
CA ALA A 206 -15.21 -9.05 2.62
C ALA A 206 -14.50 -9.08 1.25
N GLN A 207 -13.26 -9.57 1.19
CA GLN A 207 -12.52 -9.74 -0.05
C GLN A 207 -13.25 -10.65 -1.04
N ASN A 208 -13.75 -11.82 -0.59
CA ASN A 208 -14.53 -12.74 -1.43
C ASN A 208 -15.84 -12.12 -1.92
N ALA A 209 -16.48 -11.27 -1.11
CA ALA A 209 -17.68 -10.54 -1.47
C ALA A 209 -17.42 -9.33 -2.37
N LYS A 210 -16.14 -9.02 -2.68
CA LYS A 210 -15.71 -7.82 -3.41
C LYS A 210 -16.24 -6.53 -2.76
N GLN A 211 -16.12 -6.46 -1.45
CA GLN A 211 -16.52 -5.32 -0.64
C GLN A 211 -15.38 -4.88 0.27
N SER A 212 -15.36 -3.62 0.63
CA SER A 212 -14.46 -3.19 1.69
C SER A 212 -14.85 -3.81 3.03
N LEU A 213 -13.89 -3.88 3.95
CA LEU A 213 -14.18 -4.30 5.32
C LEU A 213 -15.26 -3.43 6.00
N PHE A 214 -15.29 -2.13 5.66
CA PHE A 214 -16.23 -1.18 6.24
C PHE A 214 -17.67 -1.36 5.75
N GLU A 215 -17.84 -1.89 4.55
CA GLU A 215 -19.18 -2.20 3.98
C GLU A 215 -19.65 -3.58 4.40
N TYR A 216 -18.76 -4.56 4.40
CA TYR A 216 -19.09 -5.96 4.67
C TYR A 216 -19.34 -6.24 6.14
N ALA A 217 -18.49 -5.74 7.02
CA ALA A 217 -18.54 -6.08 8.43
C ALA A 217 -19.71 -5.37 9.14
N ALA A 218 -20.38 -6.10 10.03
CA ALA A 218 -21.45 -5.55 10.85
C ALA A 218 -20.95 -4.33 11.64
N LYS A 219 -21.84 -3.33 11.84
CA LYS A 219 -21.54 -2.17 12.69
C LYS A 219 -21.13 -2.65 14.09
N GLY A 220 -19.96 -2.16 14.57
CA GLY A 220 -19.42 -2.56 15.88
C GLY A 220 -18.64 -3.88 15.85
N ALA A 221 -18.36 -4.46 14.68
CA ALA A 221 -17.44 -5.57 14.60
C ALA A 221 -16.04 -5.13 15.06
N LYS A 222 -15.43 -5.90 15.96
CA LYS A 222 -14.13 -5.55 16.56
C LYS A 222 -13.02 -5.28 15.54
N VAL A 223 -13.03 -6.00 14.40
CA VAL A 223 -12.04 -5.79 13.34
C VAL A 223 -12.25 -4.45 12.62
N THR A 224 -13.50 -3.97 12.52
CA THR A 224 -13.81 -2.65 11.96
C THR A 224 -13.40 -1.54 12.93
N GLU A 225 -13.52 -1.77 14.23
CA GLU A 225 -13.04 -0.84 15.26
C GLU A 225 -11.51 -0.76 15.24
N ASP A 226 -10.82 -1.90 15.14
CA ASP A 226 -9.36 -1.94 14.97
C ASP A 226 -8.92 -1.17 13.72
N ALA A 227 -9.61 -1.39 12.60
CA ALA A 227 -9.33 -0.71 11.34
C ALA A 227 -9.50 0.81 11.44
N LYS A 228 -10.59 1.27 12.07
CA LYS A 228 -10.85 2.71 12.30
C LYS A 228 -9.81 3.35 13.22
N ALA A 229 -9.44 2.66 14.30
CA ALA A 229 -8.42 3.14 15.22
C ALA A 229 -7.07 3.29 14.50
N LEU A 230 -6.69 2.30 13.68
CA LEU A 230 -5.47 2.35 12.89
C LEU A 230 -5.50 3.50 11.88
N LEU A 231 -6.61 3.68 11.16
CA LEU A 231 -6.75 4.77 10.20
C LEU A 231 -6.59 6.14 10.86
N ASN A 232 -7.20 6.34 12.03
CA ASN A 232 -7.06 7.61 12.77
C ASN A 232 -5.58 7.88 13.13
N GLU A 233 -4.86 6.85 13.60
CA GLU A 233 -3.45 6.97 13.96
C GLU A 233 -2.56 7.25 12.73
N ILE A 234 -2.88 6.65 11.57
CA ILE A 234 -2.17 6.92 10.30
C ILE A 234 -2.47 8.34 9.81
N GLU A 235 -3.73 8.77 9.83
CA GLU A 235 -4.13 10.10 9.38
C GLU A 235 -3.43 11.21 10.17
N GLU A 236 -3.28 11.04 11.49
CA GLU A 236 -2.51 11.97 12.31
C GLU A 236 -1.07 12.12 11.82
N ASP A 237 -0.42 11.03 11.40
CA ASP A 237 0.95 11.06 10.88
C ASP A 237 1.03 11.66 9.47
N LEU A 238 0.02 11.43 8.63
CA LEU A 238 -0.04 11.99 7.29
C LEU A 238 -0.20 13.52 7.34
N LYS A 239 -0.92 14.05 8.34
CA LYS A 239 -1.14 15.49 8.51
C LYS A 239 0.02 16.21 9.21
N ASN A 240 0.80 15.53 10.05
CA ASN A 240 1.87 16.12 10.87
C ASN A 240 3.26 16.02 10.22
N GLY A 241 3.40 15.53 9.04
CA GLY A 241 4.66 15.35 8.31
C GLY A 241 4.70 16.06 7.00
#